data_0157ea39703c8ec202ea2166d341b07e
#
_entry.id   0157ea39703c8ec202ea2166d341b07e
#
_cell.length_a   1.000
_cell.length_b   1.000
_cell.length_c   1.000
_cell.angle_alpha   90.00
_cell.angle_beta   90.00
_cell.angle_gamma   90.00
#
_symmetry.space_group_name_H-M   'P 1'
#
loop_
_entity.id
_entity.type
_entity.pdbx_description
1 polymer ?
#
loop_
_entity_poly.entity_id
_entity_poly.type
_entity_poly.pdbx_seq_one_letter_code
_entity_poly.pdbx_strand_id
1 'polypeptide(L)'
;MKRFVPYLGIVAAAYFFTLAVAFVNESSVQQTPTKVPTASSTVSIVPSYTVPSITLPNLKEAESPVKETLPPKKVTAPTKNTVSAPVPAAASVPVSTPVSVPVSNAALDASASTLRSALVNIICYAPLGSGFHSISGSGIFIDPKGIILTNAHIAQYFLLADRNVTCTIRSGSPAIDKYGAKPIYIPPAWLYANAKVLTQSTPNGTGQYDFALIAVSKSADRNPLPDSFPSIPLAISPPTSGTPVIIASYGAQFLASSQVLSFLTPTIVFGSIKEIFTFVKNTVDVLAFGGSAAAQEGSSGGGVANAFGELVGTITTSTIEGPTDTRSLTAITASYIRAEYATETGEAIDLLLGQPTSISISNFAQRIPELEAIITAQLN
;
A
#
# COMPACT_ATOMS: atom_id res chain seq x y z
N MET A 1 -49.68 9.42 45.87
CA MET A 1 -48.93 8.16 45.94
C MET A 1 -49.32 7.17 44.81
N LYS A 2 -49.48 7.55 43.55
CA LYS A 2 -49.87 6.64 42.43
C LYS A 2 -48.94 6.65 41.23
N ARG A 3 -47.69 7.12 41.36
CA ARG A 3 -46.72 7.18 40.24
C ARG A 3 -45.43 6.36 40.42
N PHE A 4 -45.28 5.56 41.47
CA PHE A 4 -44.07 4.80 41.76
C PHE A 4 -44.17 3.29 41.46
N VAL A 5 -45.37 2.76 41.22
CA VAL A 5 -45.58 1.31 41.03
C VAL A 5 -45.03 0.77 39.69
N PRO A 6 -45.03 1.50 38.55
CA PRO A 6 -44.51 0.90 37.30
C PRO A 6 -42.98 0.77 37.28
N TYR A 7 -42.24 1.58 38.04
CA TYR A 7 -40.78 1.52 38.05
C TYR A 7 -40.23 0.37 38.90
N LEU A 8 -40.94 -0.03 39.94
CA LEU A 8 -40.55 -1.16 40.79
C LEU A 8 -40.63 -2.49 40.02
N GLY A 9 -41.62 -2.63 39.13
CA GLY A 9 -41.79 -3.83 38.29
C GLY A 9 -40.68 -3.98 37.26
N ILE A 10 -40.22 -2.87 36.66
CA ILE A 10 -39.12 -2.89 35.64
C ILE A 10 -37.78 -3.24 36.29
N VAL A 11 -37.51 -2.68 37.46
CA VAL A 11 -36.26 -3.00 38.20
C VAL A 11 -36.24 -4.46 38.67
N ALA A 12 -37.35 -5.01 39.13
CA ALA A 12 -37.47 -6.40 39.51
C ALA A 12 -37.30 -7.36 38.29
N ALA A 13 -37.90 -7.02 37.14
CA ALA A 13 -37.76 -7.80 35.93
C ALA A 13 -36.29 -7.79 35.39
N ALA A 14 -35.59 -6.66 35.45
CA ALA A 14 -34.19 -6.55 35.06
C ALA A 14 -33.26 -7.38 36.00
N TYR A 15 -33.59 -7.41 37.31
CA TYR A 15 -32.82 -8.19 38.29
C TYR A 15 -32.99 -9.71 38.10
N PHE A 16 -34.21 -10.16 37.78
CA PHE A 16 -34.48 -11.57 37.47
C PHE A 16 -33.84 -11.99 36.13
N PHE A 17 -33.73 -11.12 35.15
CA PHE A 17 -33.07 -11.43 33.88
C PHE A 17 -31.56 -11.56 34.02
N THR A 18 -30.92 -10.72 34.83
CA THR A 18 -29.46 -10.81 35.11
C THR A 18 -29.13 -12.06 35.95
N LEU A 19 -29.98 -12.47 36.90
CA LEU A 19 -29.81 -13.71 37.65
C LEU A 19 -30.01 -14.97 36.76
N ALA A 20 -30.96 -14.96 35.83
CA ALA A 20 -31.18 -16.08 34.92
C ALA A 20 -30.01 -16.29 33.94
N VAL A 21 -29.37 -15.20 33.45
CA VAL A 21 -28.18 -15.27 32.60
C VAL A 21 -26.96 -15.79 33.37
N ALA A 22 -26.81 -15.45 34.66
CA ALA A 22 -25.73 -15.95 35.50
C ALA A 22 -25.83 -17.45 35.79
N PHE A 23 -27.06 -18.01 35.94
CA PHE A 23 -27.26 -19.44 36.20
C PHE A 23 -27.12 -20.34 34.96
N VAL A 24 -27.20 -19.80 33.74
CA VAL A 24 -27.00 -20.57 32.51
C VAL A 24 -25.51 -20.77 32.17
N ASN A 25 -24.63 -19.97 32.76
CA ASN A 25 -23.19 -19.96 32.42
C ASN A 25 -22.32 -20.87 33.33
N GLU A 26 -22.91 -21.61 34.32
CA GLU A 26 -22.14 -22.48 35.22
C GLU A 26 -22.32 -24.01 34.99
N SER A 27 -22.83 -24.38 33.82
CA SER A 27 -22.81 -25.81 33.43
C SER A 27 -21.53 -26.11 32.63
N SER A 28 -20.40 -26.06 33.28
CA SER A 28 -19.12 -26.52 32.74
C SER A 28 -19.11 -28.07 32.73
N VAL A 29 -19.16 -28.60 31.53
CA VAL A 29 -18.95 -30.02 31.24
C VAL A 29 -17.52 -30.38 31.58
N GLN A 30 -17.31 -31.19 32.65
CA GLN A 30 -16.09 -31.91 32.91
C GLN A 30 -15.81 -32.89 31.78
N GLN A 31 -14.85 -32.59 30.92
CA GLN A 31 -14.29 -33.56 29.97
C GLN A 31 -13.20 -34.37 30.67
N THR A 32 -13.46 -35.64 30.85
CA THR A 32 -12.49 -36.68 31.17
C THR A 32 -11.49 -36.87 30.03
N PRO A 33 -10.19 -37.06 30.27
CA PRO A 33 -9.21 -37.24 29.23
C PRO A 33 -9.38 -38.59 28.53
N THR A 34 -9.80 -38.57 27.28
CA THR A 34 -9.85 -39.73 26.42
C THR A 34 -8.48 -39.99 25.80
N LYS A 35 -8.02 -41.23 26.04
CA LYS A 35 -6.78 -41.81 25.55
C LYS A 35 -6.71 -41.76 24.02
N VAL A 36 -5.64 -41.16 23.48
CA VAL A 36 -5.32 -41.07 22.05
C VAL A 36 -4.98 -42.46 21.53
N PRO A 37 -5.67 -43.02 20.52
CA PRO A 37 -5.22 -44.23 19.84
C PRO A 37 -4.09 -43.89 18.85
N THR A 38 -3.00 -44.61 18.94
CA THR A 38 -1.88 -44.63 18.01
C THR A 38 -2.40 -45.16 16.65
N ALA A 39 -2.46 -44.30 15.64
CA ALA A 39 -2.84 -44.70 14.29
C ALA A 39 -1.60 -45.13 13.53
N SER A 40 -1.63 -46.40 13.08
CA SER A 40 -0.69 -46.99 12.10
C SER A 40 -0.78 -46.30 10.78
N SER A 41 0.38 -45.96 10.21
CA SER A 41 0.57 -45.38 8.89
C SER A 41 0.14 -46.36 7.80
N THR A 42 -0.96 -46.10 7.13
CA THR A 42 -1.24 -46.69 5.81
C THR A 42 -0.99 -45.60 4.76
N VAL A 43 0.00 -45.86 3.91
CA VAL A 43 0.33 -45.07 2.73
C VAL A 43 -0.84 -45.18 1.74
N SER A 44 -1.58 -44.08 1.55
CA SER A 44 -2.56 -43.97 0.46
C SER A 44 -1.86 -43.39 -0.76
N ILE A 45 -1.87 -44.20 -1.82
CA ILE A 45 -1.37 -43.80 -3.16
C ILE A 45 -2.36 -42.78 -3.74
N VAL A 46 -1.90 -41.57 -3.96
CA VAL A 46 -2.64 -40.50 -4.66
C VAL A 46 -2.55 -40.79 -6.17
N PRO A 47 -3.66 -40.78 -6.93
CA PRO A 47 -3.61 -40.98 -8.38
C PRO A 47 -2.98 -39.73 -9.05
N SER A 48 -1.99 -40.00 -9.90
CA SER A 48 -1.34 -38.98 -10.75
C SER A 48 -2.35 -38.42 -11.75
N TYR A 49 -2.65 -37.13 -11.66
CA TYR A 49 -3.35 -36.40 -12.73
C TYR A 49 -2.32 -35.94 -13.77
N THR A 50 -2.46 -36.44 -14.99
CA THR A 50 -1.76 -35.93 -16.19
C THR A 50 -2.33 -34.56 -16.54
N VAL A 51 -1.47 -33.53 -16.49
CA VAL A 51 -1.78 -32.19 -16.96
C VAL A 51 -1.77 -32.21 -18.49
N PRO A 52 -2.80 -31.75 -19.20
CA PRO A 52 -2.76 -31.64 -20.66
C PRO A 52 -1.81 -30.51 -21.06
N SER A 53 -0.83 -30.83 -21.92
CA SER A 53 0.07 -29.86 -22.55
C SER A 53 -0.74 -28.90 -23.44
N ILE A 54 -0.81 -27.63 -23.04
CA ILE A 54 -1.35 -26.56 -23.89
C ILE A 54 -0.26 -26.14 -24.85
N THR A 55 -0.43 -26.46 -26.13
CA THR A 55 0.41 -25.97 -27.23
C THR A 55 0.08 -24.50 -27.47
N LEU A 56 1.05 -23.63 -27.23
CA LEU A 56 0.97 -22.21 -27.55
C LEU A 56 0.93 -22.02 -29.07
N PRO A 57 0.03 -21.16 -29.59
CA PRO A 57 0.05 -20.85 -31.04
C PRO A 57 1.27 -20.02 -31.39
N ASN A 58 1.92 -20.42 -32.49
CA ASN A 58 3.10 -19.80 -33.08
C ASN A 58 2.77 -18.35 -33.49
N LEU A 59 3.36 -17.37 -32.84
CA LEU A 59 3.31 -15.97 -33.25
C LEU A 59 4.13 -15.81 -34.52
N LYS A 60 3.46 -15.62 -35.63
CA LYS A 60 4.05 -15.19 -36.88
C LYS A 60 4.74 -13.84 -36.68
N GLU A 61 6.00 -13.82 -37.00
CA GLU A 61 6.88 -12.66 -37.13
C GLU A 61 6.21 -11.60 -38.00
N ALA A 62 5.95 -10.42 -37.44
CA ALA A 62 5.41 -9.27 -38.18
C ALA A 62 6.57 -8.60 -38.91
N GLU A 63 6.47 -8.57 -40.24
CA GLU A 63 7.40 -7.92 -41.15
C GLU A 63 7.57 -6.43 -40.82
N SER A 64 8.83 -6.00 -40.77
CA SER A 64 9.26 -4.61 -40.60
C SER A 64 8.84 -3.75 -41.79
N PRO A 65 8.37 -2.52 -41.62
CA PRO A 65 8.05 -1.63 -42.72
C PRO A 65 9.33 -1.12 -43.40
N VAL A 66 9.25 -1.12 -44.70
CA VAL A 66 10.23 -0.70 -45.71
C VAL A 66 10.77 0.70 -45.43
N LYS A 67 12.08 0.81 -45.47
CA LYS A 67 12.86 2.04 -45.36
C LYS A 67 12.82 2.80 -46.66
N GLU A 68 12.10 3.91 -46.71
CA GLU A 68 12.08 4.85 -47.84
C GLU A 68 13.39 5.63 -47.91
N THR A 69 14.18 5.42 -48.99
CA THR A 69 15.46 6.07 -49.25
C THR A 69 15.25 7.39 -49.96
N LEU A 70 15.56 8.50 -49.30
CA LEU A 70 15.67 9.82 -49.96
C LEU A 70 17.07 9.98 -50.60
N PRO A 71 17.19 10.64 -51.78
CA PRO A 71 18.45 10.75 -52.50
C PRO A 71 19.41 11.76 -51.85
N PRO A 72 20.74 11.60 -52.05
CA PRO A 72 21.74 12.40 -51.38
C PRO A 72 21.85 13.80 -51.98
N LYS A 73 21.73 14.81 -51.14
CA LYS A 73 22.01 16.22 -51.45
C LYS A 73 23.52 16.48 -51.37
N LYS A 74 24.10 16.81 -52.54
CA LYS A 74 25.52 17.16 -52.73
C LYS A 74 25.85 18.43 -51.96
N VAL A 75 26.73 18.37 -50.99
CA VAL A 75 27.27 19.58 -50.32
C VAL A 75 28.73 19.75 -50.70
N THR A 76 29.00 20.89 -51.28
CA THR A 76 30.31 21.39 -51.73
C THR A 76 31.14 21.79 -50.50
N ALA A 77 32.42 21.39 -50.51
CA ALA A 77 33.41 21.75 -49.48
C ALA A 77 33.81 23.22 -49.54
N PRO A 78 34.03 23.86 -48.41
CA PRO A 78 34.88 25.01 -48.30
C PRO A 78 36.23 24.75 -47.68
N THR A 79 37.16 25.47 -48.21
CA THR A 79 38.58 25.58 -48.15
C THR A 79 39.18 25.77 -46.73
N LYS A 80 40.43 25.28 -46.62
CA LYS A 80 41.42 25.48 -45.57
C LYS A 80 41.59 26.91 -45.07
N ASN A 81 41.81 27.04 -43.78
CA ASN A 81 42.94 27.65 -43.05
C ASN A 81 42.46 28.35 -41.80
N THR A 82 42.89 27.89 -40.62
CA THR A 82 43.72 28.72 -39.75
C THR A 82 44.18 27.87 -38.56
N VAL A 83 45.48 27.89 -38.33
CA VAL A 83 46.21 27.30 -37.21
C VAL A 83 45.79 28.05 -35.94
N SER A 84 45.18 27.35 -34.98
CA SER A 84 44.98 27.87 -33.61
C SER A 84 45.86 27.09 -32.65
N ALA A 85 46.55 27.81 -31.80
CA ALA A 85 47.47 27.36 -30.78
C ALA A 85 46.88 26.33 -29.81
N PRO A 86 47.68 25.46 -29.19
CA PRO A 86 47.20 24.43 -28.27
C PRO A 86 46.63 25.09 -26.98
N VAL A 87 45.38 24.83 -26.67
CA VAL A 87 44.76 25.12 -25.38
C VAL A 87 45.35 24.17 -24.34
N PRO A 88 45.80 24.64 -23.15
CA PRO A 88 46.31 23.78 -22.10
C PRO A 88 45.22 22.76 -21.68
N ALA A 89 45.58 21.49 -21.62
CA ALA A 89 44.71 20.43 -21.11
C ALA A 89 44.26 20.78 -19.69
N ALA A 90 42.95 20.92 -19.49
CA ALA A 90 42.38 21.06 -18.17
C ALA A 90 42.71 19.77 -17.38
N ALA A 91 43.31 19.95 -16.21
CA ALA A 91 43.61 18.86 -15.29
C ALA A 91 42.31 18.13 -14.94
N SER A 92 42.25 16.84 -15.20
CA SER A 92 41.16 15.97 -14.78
C SER A 92 41.07 15.97 -13.25
N VAL A 93 40.01 16.58 -12.71
CA VAL A 93 39.68 16.50 -11.31
C VAL A 93 39.31 15.01 -11.06
N PRO A 94 39.91 14.32 -10.08
CA PRO A 94 39.57 12.96 -9.79
C PRO A 94 38.08 12.91 -9.36
N VAL A 95 37.25 12.23 -10.13
CA VAL A 95 35.90 11.89 -9.75
C VAL A 95 36.03 10.96 -8.55
N SER A 96 35.76 11.47 -7.35
CA SER A 96 35.66 10.67 -6.15
C SER A 96 34.52 9.66 -6.34
N THR A 97 34.85 8.37 -6.50
CA THR A 97 33.88 7.29 -6.41
C THR A 97 33.16 7.40 -5.07
N PRO A 98 31.81 7.35 -5.03
CA PRO A 98 31.10 7.37 -3.77
C PRO A 98 31.53 6.17 -2.94
N VAL A 99 32.15 6.44 -1.79
CA VAL A 99 32.47 5.42 -0.79
C VAL A 99 31.15 4.93 -0.25
N SER A 100 30.77 3.69 -0.57
CA SER A 100 29.64 3.04 0.05
C SER A 100 29.95 2.81 1.52
N VAL A 101 29.40 3.65 2.40
CA VAL A 101 29.48 3.44 3.85
C VAL A 101 28.68 2.15 4.16
N PRO A 102 29.28 1.16 4.84
CA PRO A 102 28.56 -0.04 5.23
C PRO A 102 27.36 0.34 6.11
N VAL A 103 26.17 -0.08 5.70
CA VAL A 103 24.94 0.12 6.49
C VAL A 103 25.05 -0.73 7.75
N SER A 104 24.96 -0.12 8.93
CA SER A 104 25.00 -0.84 10.20
C SER A 104 23.63 -1.45 10.51
N ASN A 105 23.62 -2.61 11.20
CA ASN A 105 22.38 -3.21 11.69
C ASN A 105 21.61 -2.26 12.62
N ALA A 106 22.31 -1.48 13.45
CA ALA A 106 21.70 -0.51 14.34
C ALA A 106 20.92 0.60 13.57
N ALA A 107 21.40 1.02 12.40
CA ALA A 107 20.68 1.97 11.56
C ALA A 107 19.41 1.36 10.96
N LEU A 108 19.47 0.10 10.53
CA LEU A 108 18.29 -0.64 10.05
C LEU A 108 17.26 -0.84 11.19
N ASP A 109 17.69 -1.19 12.39
CA ASP A 109 16.80 -1.37 13.55
C ASP A 109 16.11 -0.07 13.96
N ALA A 110 16.84 1.05 13.96
CA ALA A 110 16.28 2.38 14.22
C ALA A 110 15.23 2.76 13.17
N SER A 111 15.54 2.54 11.88
CA SER A 111 14.61 2.79 10.79
C SER A 111 13.39 1.87 10.86
N ALA A 112 13.55 0.59 11.23
CA ALA A 112 12.46 -0.35 11.44
C ALA A 112 11.52 0.12 12.57
N SER A 113 12.06 0.65 13.64
CA SER A 113 11.28 1.21 14.76
C SER A 113 10.47 2.43 14.30
N THR A 114 11.07 3.35 13.54
CA THR A 114 10.41 4.52 12.97
C THR A 114 9.31 4.11 12.01
N LEU A 115 9.60 3.22 11.06
CA LEU A 115 8.63 2.74 10.08
C LEU A 115 7.45 2.02 10.77
N ARG A 116 7.72 1.19 11.78
CA ARG A 116 6.68 0.53 12.58
C ARG A 116 5.75 1.53 13.27
N SER A 117 6.31 2.59 13.82
CA SER A 117 5.53 3.62 14.51
C SER A 117 4.66 4.43 13.55
N ALA A 118 5.13 4.64 12.31
CA ALA A 118 4.41 5.36 11.27
C ALA A 118 3.39 4.49 10.51
N LEU A 119 3.41 3.16 10.71
CA LEU A 119 2.55 2.22 9.99
C LEU A 119 1.12 2.23 10.54
N VAL A 120 0.15 2.25 9.63
CA VAL A 120 -1.28 2.12 9.95
C VAL A 120 -1.94 1.05 9.10
N ASN A 121 -3.02 0.47 9.63
CA ASN A 121 -3.98 -0.32 8.87
C ASN A 121 -5.15 0.59 8.45
N ILE A 122 -5.62 0.44 7.24
CA ILE A 122 -6.79 1.10 6.69
C ILE A 122 -7.83 0.03 6.42
N ILE A 123 -8.98 0.11 7.09
CA ILE A 123 -10.10 -0.80 6.85
C ILE A 123 -11.29 -0.01 6.33
N CYS A 124 -11.86 -0.45 5.21
CA CYS A 124 -13.04 0.16 4.63
C CYS A 124 -14.15 -0.88 4.50
N TYR A 125 -15.32 -0.54 5.03
CA TYR A 125 -16.52 -1.35 4.97
C TYR A 125 -17.46 -0.83 3.90
N ALA A 126 -17.84 -1.70 2.98
CA ALA A 126 -18.89 -1.46 2.01
C ALA A 126 -20.22 -2.04 2.51
N PRO A 127 -21.36 -1.38 2.25
CA PRO A 127 -22.67 -1.90 2.63
C PRO A 127 -22.98 -3.25 1.94
N LEU A 128 -23.67 -4.11 2.65
CA LEU A 128 -24.16 -5.37 2.06
C LEU A 128 -25.05 -5.07 0.85
N GLY A 129 -24.82 -5.76 -0.25
CA GLY A 129 -25.58 -5.59 -1.50
C GLY A 129 -25.19 -4.37 -2.33
N SER A 130 -24.16 -3.60 -1.93
CA SER A 130 -23.67 -2.46 -2.73
C SER A 130 -22.90 -2.86 -4.01
N GLY A 131 -22.53 -4.14 -4.14
CA GLY A 131 -21.66 -4.63 -5.20
C GLY A 131 -20.16 -4.36 -4.95
N PHE A 132 -19.81 -3.60 -3.90
CA PHE A 132 -18.42 -3.34 -3.51
C PHE A 132 -17.95 -4.35 -2.47
N HIS A 133 -16.67 -4.69 -2.52
CA HIS A 133 -16.03 -5.52 -1.49
C HIS A 133 -15.45 -4.64 -0.39
N SER A 134 -15.60 -5.04 0.88
CA SER A 134 -14.86 -4.42 1.98
C SER A 134 -13.37 -4.75 1.83
N ILE A 135 -12.50 -3.81 2.21
CA ILE A 135 -11.05 -3.94 2.03
C ILE A 135 -10.29 -3.67 3.34
N SER A 136 -9.20 -4.38 3.53
CA SER A 136 -8.17 -4.07 4.53
C SER A 136 -6.85 -3.83 3.80
N GLY A 137 -6.18 -2.74 4.12
CA GLY A 137 -4.89 -2.37 3.54
C GLY A 137 -3.99 -1.71 4.58
N SER A 138 -2.88 -1.20 4.14
CA SER A 138 -1.87 -0.50 4.93
C SER A 138 -1.71 0.96 4.51
N GLY A 139 -1.06 1.75 5.33
CA GLY A 139 -0.64 3.11 5.02
C GLY A 139 0.52 3.52 5.91
N ILE A 140 1.23 4.57 5.52
CA ILE A 140 2.37 5.10 6.27
C ILE A 140 2.18 6.58 6.51
N PHE A 141 2.26 7.02 7.76
CA PHE A 141 2.39 8.45 8.06
C PHE A 141 3.71 8.98 7.49
N ILE A 142 3.63 9.92 6.55
CA ILE A 142 4.78 10.54 5.89
C ILE A 142 5.05 11.96 6.37
N ASP A 143 4.16 12.52 7.17
CA ASP A 143 4.26 13.87 7.70
C ASP A 143 3.67 13.94 9.11
N PRO A 144 4.30 14.68 10.06
CA PRO A 144 3.85 14.78 11.44
C PRO A 144 2.48 15.44 11.62
N LYS A 145 1.93 16.09 10.59
CA LYS A 145 0.55 16.64 10.61
C LYS A 145 -0.53 15.58 10.38
N GLY A 146 -0.15 14.28 10.24
CA GLY A 146 -1.10 13.18 10.06
C GLY A 146 -1.44 12.91 8.59
N ILE A 147 -0.52 13.18 7.66
CA ILE A 147 -0.66 12.79 6.26
C ILE A 147 -0.16 11.36 6.08
N ILE A 148 -1.00 10.51 5.50
CA ILE A 148 -0.76 9.09 5.25
C ILE A 148 -0.65 8.87 3.75
N LEU A 149 0.44 8.21 3.32
CA LEU A 149 0.58 7.62 2.00
C LEU A 149 -0.01 6.21 2.01
N THR A 150 -0.82 5.91 1.01
CA THR A 150 -1.40 4.58 0.75
C THR A 150 -1.57 4.37 -0.75
N ASN A 151 -2.22 3.29 -1.17
CA ASN A 151 -2.52 3.08 -2.59
C ASN A 151 -3.84 3.76 -3.01
N ALA A 152 -3.94 4.08 -4.30
CA ALA A 152 -5.16 4.63 -4.88
C ALA A 152 -6.31 3.62 -4.84
N HIS A 153 -6.04 2.32 -5.03
CA HIS A 153 -7.08 1.27 -4.93
C HIS A 153 -7.68 1.16 -3.52
N ILE A 154 -6.97 1.60 -2.47
CA ILE A 154 -7.51 1.71 -1.10
C ILE A 154 -8.20 3.06 -0.92
N ALA A 155 -7.54 4.16 -1.33
CA ALA A 155 -8.03 5.51 -1.08
C ALA A 155 -9.33 5.83 -1.84
N GLN A 156 -9.63 5.18 -2.97
CA GLN A 156 -10.88 5.37 -3.71
C GLN A 156 -12.14 5.09 -2.85
N TYR A 157 -12.04 4.24 -1.83
CA TYR A 157 -13.15 3.97 -0.92
C TYR A 157 -13.57 5.20 -0.12
N PHE A 158 -12.66 6.14 0.13
CA PHE A 158 -12.97 7.40 0.81
C PHE A 158 -13.80 8.36 -0.06
N LEU A 159 -13.83 8.15 -1.38
CA LEU A 159 -14.71 8.89 -2.30
C LEU A 159 -16.17 8.42 -2.20
N LEU A 160 -16.44 7.23 -1.67
CA LEU A 160 -17.76 6.59 -1.65
C LEU A 160 -18.49 6.78 -0.30
N ALA A 161 -18.16 7.82 0.44
CA ALA A 161 -18.78 8.10 1.74
C ALA A 161 -20.29 8.40 1.64
N ASP A 162 -20.74 8.99 0.53
CA ASP A 162 -22.16 9.23 0.19
C ASP A 162 -22.93 7.92 -0.08
N ARG A 163 -22.21 6.85 -0.42
CA ARG A 163 -22.74 5.49 -0.62
C ARG A 163 -22.63 4.62 0.63
N ASN A 164 -22.49 5.24 1.80
CA ASN A 164 -22.34 4.59 3.10
C ASN A 164 -21.11 3.68 3.23
N VAL A 165 -20.07 3.89 2.42
CA VAL A 165 -18.77 3.30 2.66
C VAL A 165 -18.10 4.02 3.82
N THR A 166 -17.60 3.26 4.79
CA THR A 166 -16.92 3.82 5.97
C THR A 166 -15.49 3.29 6.06
N CYS A 167 -14.53 4.20 6.20
CA CYS A 167 -13.12 3.84 6.37
C CYS A 167 -12.61 4.30 7.72
N THR A 168 -11.79 3.47 8.35
CA THR A 168 -11.16 3.74 9.65
C THR A 168 -9.65 3.48 9.56
N ILE A 169 -8.87 4.38 10.16
CA ILE A 169 -7.43 4.25 10.34
C ILE A 169 -7.17 3.59 11.68
N ARG A 170 -6.44 2.49 11.66
CA ARG A 170 -6.13 1.67 12.84
C ARG A 170 -4.61 1.60 13.01
N SER A 171 -4.14 1.47 14.24
CA SER A 171 -2.72 1.30 14.53
C SER A 171 -2.51 0.49 15.80
N GLY A 172 -1.29 0.01 15.99
CA GLY A 172 -0.90 -0.78 17.15
C GLY A 172 -0.71 -2.26 16.86
N SER A 173 -0.50 -3.05 17.91
CA SER A 173 -0.30 -4.50 17.84
C SER A 173 -1.01 -5.16 19.04
N PRO A 174 -2.25 -5.62 18.85
CA PRO A 174 -3.08 -5.61 17.65
C PRO A 174 -3.53 -4.19 17.23
N ALA A 175 -3.91 -4.06 15.94
CA ALA A 175 -4.43 -2.82 15.39
C ALA A 175 -5.82 -2.51 15.97
N ILE A 176 -5.99 -1.29 16.49
CA ILE A 176 -7.26 -0.78 17.02
C ILE A 176 -7.64 0.51 16.31
N ASP A 177 -8.93 0.82 16.26
CA ASP A 177 -9.46 2.05 15.66
C ASP A 177 -8.88 3.28 16.36
N LYS A 178 -8.30 4.20 15.56
CA LYS A 178 -7.65 5.40 16.08
C LYS A 178 -8.19 6.68 15.44
N TYR A 179 -8.37 6.71 14.11
CA TYR A 179 -8.65 7.94 13.41
C TYR A 179 -9.64 7.74 12.27
N GLY A 180 -10.36 8.81 11.95
CA GLY A 180 -10.98 9.02 10.64
C GLY A 180 -10.09 9.92 9.79
N ALA A 181 -10.07 9.67 8.49
CA ALA A 181 -9.28 10.43 7.52
C ALA A 181 -10.14 10.93 6.35
N LYS A 182 -9.59 11.87 5.59
CA LYS A 182 -10.14 12.40 4.34
C LYS A 182 -9.08 12.35 3.26
N PRO A 183 -9.43 12.11 1.99
CA PRO A 183 -8.48 12.18 0.89
C PRO A 183 -8.02 13.62 0.68
N ILE A 184 -6.74 13.76 0.33
CA ILE A 184 -6.13 15.04 -0.07
C ILE A 184 -5.45 14.96 -1.43
N TYR A 185 -5.27 13.74 -1.96
CA TYR A 185 -4.82 13.48 -3.33
C TYR A 185 -5.10 12.02 -3.73
N ILE A 186 -5.72 11.83 -4.87
CA ILE A 186 -5.87 10.54 -5.57
C ILE A 186 -5.67 10.82 -7.05
N PRO A 187 -4.75 10.12 -7.77
CA PRO A 187 -4.52 10.34 -9.18
C PRO A 187 -5.78 10.02 -10.01
N PRO A 188 -6.34 10.98 -10.76
CA PRO A 188 -7.45 10.70 -11.67
C PRO A 188 -7.08 9.67 -12.73
N ALA A 189 -5.83 9.67 -13.20
CA ALA A 189 -5.33 8.68 -14.16
C ALA A 189 -5.52 7.24 -13.67
N TRP A 190 -5.30 7.00 -12.36
CA TRP A 190 -5.54 5.70 -11.77
C TRP A 190 -7.02 5.33 -11.78
N LEU A 191 -7.91 6.26 -11.38
CA LEU A 191 -9.36 6.03 -11.35
C LEU A 191 -9.91 5.74 -12.75
N TYR A 192 -9.50 6.49 -13.77
CA TYR A 192 -9.90 6.24 -15.16
C TYR A 192 -9.53 4.84 -15.64
N ALA A 193 -8.36 4.34 -15.25
CA ALA A 193 -7.88 3.04 -15.69
C ALA A 193 -8.40 1.87 -14.86
N ASN A 194 -8.67 2.07 -13.55
CA ASN A 194 -8.75 0.97 -12.59
C ASN A 194 -9.96 1.01 -11.64
N ALA A 195 -10.93 1.94 -11.78
CA ALA A 195 -12.05 2.04 -10.83
C ALA A 195 -12.86 0.73 -10.67
N LYS A 196 -12.87 -0.13 -11.71
CA LYS A 196 -13.50 -1.47 -11.68
C LYS A 196 -12.93 -2.43 -10.62
N VAL A 197 -11.75 -2.12 -10.07
CA VAL A 197 -11.13 -2.90 -8.96
C VAL A 197 -12.07 -3.00 -7.74
N LEU A 198 -12.96 -2.01 -7.53
CA LEU A 198 -13.96 -2.02 -6.44
C LEU A 198 -14.88 -3.24 -6.46
N THR A 199 -15.12 -3.83 -7.63
CA THR A 199 -16.06 -4.95 -7.84
C THR A 199 -15.33 -6.26 -8.19
N GLN A 200 -14.01 -6.24 -8.36
CA GLN A 200 -13.21 -7.41 -8.71
C GLN A 200 -12.80 -8.18 -7.45
N SER A 201 -12.96 -9.49 -7.46
CA SER A 201 -12.51 -10.37 -6.38
C SER A 201 -10.98 -10.53 -6.34
N THR A 202 -10.32 -10.48 -7.49
CA THR A 202 -8.87 -10.59 -7.66
C THR A 202 -8.37 -9.48 -8.57
N PRO A 203 -8.16 -8.27 -8.02
CA PRO A 203 -7.69 -7.14 -8.81
C PRO A 203 -6.26 -7.38 -9.29
N ASN A 204 -6.01 -7.10 -10.56
CA ASN A 204 -4.68 -7.11 -11.17
C ASN A 204 -4.32 -5.70 -11.63
N GLY A 205 -3.06 -5.30 -11.46
CA GLY A 205 -2.57 -4.00 -11.91
C GLY A 205 -1.04 -3.96 -11.99
N THR A 206 -0.52 -3.00 -12.73
CA THR A 206 0.93 -2.77 -12.87
C THR A 206 1.51 -2.00 -11.68
N GLY A 207 0.66 -1.40 -10.86
CA GLY A 207 1.05 -0.45 -9.82
C GLY A 207 1.25 0.99 -10.32
N GLN A 208 1.15 1.24 -11.63
CA GLN A 208 1.27 2.59 -12.18
C GLN A 208 0.15 3.49 -11.65
N TYR A 209 0.51 4.69 -11.18
CA TYR A 209 -0.38 5.65 -10.50
C TYR A 209 -1.07 5.15 -9.23
N ASP A 210 -0.73 3.96 -8.73
CA ASP A 210 -1.43 3.37 -7.59
C ASP A 210 -0.90 3.89 -6.26
N PHE A 211 -1.04 5.19 -6.02
CA PHE A 211 -0.73 5.87 -4.77
C PHE A 211 -1.76 6.95 -4.46
N ALA A 212 -1.90 7.29 -3.21
CA ALA A 212 -2.81 8.34 -2.76
C ALA A 212 -2.36 8.91 -1.42
N LEU A 213 -2.79 10.14 -1.14
CA LEU A 213 -2.57 10.80 0.13
C LEU A 213 -3.91 11.04 0.82
N ILE A 214 -3.99 10.65 2.08
CA ILE A 214 -5.12 10.94 2.95
C ILE A 214 -4.61 11.66 4.21
N ALA A 215 -5.42 12.51 4.80
CA ALA A 215 -5.09 13.22 6.02
C ALA A 215 -6.04 12.85 7.15
N VAL A 216 -5.50 12.64 8.35
CA VAL A 216 -6.30 12.45 9.56
C VAL A 216 -7.16 13.70 9.80
N SER A 217 -8.44 13.48 10.04
CA SER A 217 -9.43 14.55 10.22
C SER A 217 -10.14 14.54 11.58
N LYS A 218 -10.15 13.41 12.25
CA LYS A 218 -10.77 13.23 13.58
C LYS A 218 -10.21 12.03 14.31
N SER A 219 -10.29 12.02 15.63
CA SER A 219 -10.06 10.86 16.48
C SER A 219 -11.28 9.93 16.48
N ALA A 220 -11.07 8.63 16.63
CA ALA A 220 -12.15 7.64 16.74
C ALA A 220 -12.85 7.69 18.10
N ASP A 221 -12.13 8.04 19.16
CA ASP A 221 -12.59 8.12 20.55
C ASP A 221 -13.07 9.52 20.95
N ARG A 222 -13.15 10.47 20.00
CA ARG A 222 -13.53 11.87 20.19
C ARG A 222 -12.56 12.72 21.03
N ASN A 223 -11.41 12.18 21.43
CA ASN A 223 -10.35 12.95 22.04
C ASN A 223 -9.73 13.93 21.02
N PRO A 224 -9.07 15.00 21.45
CA PRO A 224 -8.26 15.82 20.56
C PRO A 224 -7.24 14.99 19.80
N LEU A 225 -6.96 15.37 18.56
CA LEU A 225 -5.85 14.77 17.81
C LEU A 225 -4.52 15.08 18.50
N PRO A 226 -3.51 14.20 18.39
CA PRO A 226 -2.19 14.49 18.91
C PRO A 226 -1.57 15.70 18.17
N ASP A 227 -0.72 16.44 18.85
CA ASP A 227 0.01 17.59 18.26
C ASP A 227 0.95 17.16 17.13
N SER A 228 1.42 15.91 17.16
CA SER A 228 2.32 15.34 16.16
C SER A 228 2.09 13.83 16.02
N PHE A 229 2.09 13.36 14.75
CA PHE A 229 2.02 11.94 14.42
C PHE A 229 3.42 11.37 14.22
N PRO A 230 3.69 10.10 14.63
CA PRO A 230 4.91 9.42 14.22
C PRO A 230 4.93 9.30 12.69
N SER A 231 6.02 9.72 12.05
CA SER A 231 6.10 9.78 10.58
C SER A 231 7.49 9.43 10.08
N ILE A 232 7.57 9.06 8.80
CA ILE A 232 8.81 8.79 8.09
C ILE A 232 8.81 9.59 6.77
N PRO A 233 9.83 10.43 6.49
CA PRO A 233 9.82 11.29 5.32
C PRO A 233 10.00 10.49 4.03
N LEU A 234 9.43 10.98 2.92
CA LEU A 234 9.62 10.44 1.58
C LEU A 234 11.05 10.69 1.09
N ALA A 235 11.74 9.63 0.66
CA ALA A 235 13.03 9.76 -0.01
C ALA A 235 12.92 10.61 -1.30
N ILE A 236 13.97 11.37 -1.58
CA ILE A 236 14.06 12.18 -2.80
C ILE A 236 14.59 11.33 -3.96
N SER A 237 15.60 10.52 -3.68
CA SER A 237 16.28 9.70 -4.70
C SER A 237 15.87 8.24 -4.59
N PRO A 238 15.72 7.55 -5.73
CA PRO A 238 15.43 6.12 -5.71
C PRO A 238 16.66 5.34 -5.23
N PRO A 239 16.43 4.22 -4.52
CA PRO A 239 17.51 3.30 -4.14
C PRO A 239 17.98 2.47 -5.33
N THR A 240 19.14 1.82 -5.18
CA THR A 240 19.69 0.89 -6.17
C THR A 240 19.43 -0.57 -5.81
N SER A 241 19.59 -1.48 -6.79
CA SER A 241 19.59 -2.93 -6.52
C SER A 241 20.66 -3.29 -5.49
N GLY A 242 20.35 -4.25 -4.61
CA GLY A 242 21.21 -4.65 -3.50
C GLY A 242 21.06 -3.81 -2.23
N THR A 243 20.42 -2.63 -2.28
CA THR A 243 20.20 -1.78 -1.10
C THR A 243 19.42 -2.54 -0.02
N PRO A 244 19.93 -2.63 1.23
CA PRO A 244 19.18 -3.17 2.37
C PRO A 244 17.98 -2.27 2.69
N VAL A 245 16.85 -2.91 2.97
CA VAL A 245 15.58 -2.21 3.27
C VAL A 245 14.80 -2.91 4.38
N ILE A 246 13.90 -2.16 5.00
CA ILE A 246 12.87 -2.64 5.90
C ILE A 246 11.52 -2.53 5.19
N ILE A 247 10.72 -3.58 5.26
CA ILE A 247 9.37 -3.65 4.67
C ILE A 247 8.38 -3.81 5.82
N ALA A 248 7.36 -2.96 5.86
CA ALA A 248 6.34 -2.98 6.91
C ALA A 248 4.94 -2.89 6.34
N SER A 249 4.03 -3.75 6.84
CA SER A 249 2.63 -3.78 6.42
C SER A 249 1.73 -4.45 7.45
N TYR A 250 0.41 -4.36 7.26
CA TYR A 250 -0.60 -5.15 7.96
C TYR A 250 -1.17 -6.23 7.01
N GLY A 251 -0.39 -7.32 6.82
CA GLY A 251 -0.86 -8.47 6.06
C GLY A 251 -2.03 -9.19 6.76
N ALA A 252 -3.08 -9.51 6.02
CA ALA A 252 -4.33 -10.06 6.56
C ALA A 252 -4.79 -11.36 5.88
N GLN A 253 -4.13 -11.82 4.83
CA GLN A 253 -4.59 -12.95 3.98
C GLN A 253 -4.87 -14.23 4.75
N PHE A 254 -4.11 -14.52 5.80
CA PHE A 254 -4.23 -15.76 6.56
C PHE A 254 -5.11 -15.63 7.81
N LEU A 255 -5.82 -14.51 7.96
CA LEU A 255 -6.70 -14.21 9.06
C LEU A 255 -8.17 -14.31 8.62
N ALA A 256 -9.01 -14.91 9.43
CA ALA A 256 -10.45 -14.78 9.25
C ALA A 256 -10.90 -13.34 9.53
N SER A 257 -12.03 -12.89 8.97
CA SER A 257 -12.51 -11.52 9.12
C SER A 257 -12.60 -11.06 10.59
N SER A 258 -13.05 -11.92 11.51
CA SER A 258 -13.09 -11.63 12.94
C SER A 258 -11.69 -11.46 13.56
N GLN A 259 -10.68 -12.17 13.04
CA GLN A 259 -9.29 -12.05 13.48
C GLN A 259 -8.65 -10.77 12.95
N VAL A 260 -8.98 -10.34 11.73
CA VAL A 260 -8.54 -9.04 11.19
C VAL A 260 -9.03 -7.90 12.10
N LEU A 261 -10.22 -8.03 12.66
CA LEU A 261 -10.77 -7.03 13.57
C LEU A 261 -10.07 -7.00 14.94
N SER A 262 -9.67 -8.14 15.48
CA SER A 262 -9.25 -8.26 16.87
C SER A 262 -7.77 -8.57 17.08
N PHE A 263 -7.11 -9.19 16.09
CA PHE A 263 -5.76 -9.74 16.24
C PHE A 263 -4.77 -9.31 15.15
N LEU A 264 -5.16 -8.39 14.25
CA LEU A 264 -4.28 -7.93 13.18
C LEU A 264 -3.04 -7.24 13.76
N THR A 265 -1.87 -7.78 13.47
CA THR A 265 -0.58 -7.25 13.92
C THR A 265 0.30 -6.86 12.74
N PRO A 266 1.21 -5.88 12.91
CA PRO A 266 2.12 -5.47 11.84
C PRO A 266 3.15 -6.57 11.53
N THR A 267 3.42 -6.76 10.24
CA THR A 267 4.54 -7.56 9.73
C THR A 267 5.69 -6.64 9.41
N ILE A 268 6.87 -6.90 9.98
CA ILE A 268 8.11 -6.16 9.69
C ILE A 268 9.14 -7.18 9.17
N VAL A 269 9.71 -6.91 8.01
CA VAL A 269 10.67 -7.79 7.34
C VAL A 269 11.89 -6.99 6.92
N PHE A 270 13.08 -7.55 7.17
CA PHE A 270 14.33 -7.05 6.63
C PHE A 270 14.62 -7.76 5.30
N GLY A 271 15.05 -7.01 4.30
CA GLY A 271 15.31 -7.53 2.98
C GLY A 271 16.30 -6.67 2.19
N SER A 272 16.36 -6.92 0.90
CA SER A 272 17.11 -6.07 -0.03
C SER A 272 16.37 -5.98 -1.36
N ILE A 273 16.57 -4.87 -2.06
CA ILE A 273 16.06 -4.68 -3.41
C ILE A 273 16.75 -5.68 -4.33
N LYS A 274 15.99 -6.52 -5.02
CA LYS A 274 16.50 -7.51 -5.96
C LYS A 274 16.62 -6.92 -7.35
N GLU A 275 15.51 -6.34 -7.82
CA GLU A 275 15.39 -5.76 -9.15
C GLU A 275 14.72 -4.41 -9.10
N ILE A 276 14.97 -3.62 -10.13
CA ILE A 276 14.33 -2.31 -10.31
C ILE A 276 13.71 -2.26 -11.70
N PHE A 277 12.53 -1.64 -11.82
CA PHE A 277 11.82 -1.51 -13.09
C PHE A 277 11.39 -0.07 -13.32
N THR A 278 11.01 0.23 -14.54
CA THR A 278 10.56 1.55 -14.96
C THR A 278 9.21 1.45 -15.70
N PHE A 279 8.32 2.42 -15.47
CA PHE A 279 7.17 2.67 -16.33
C PHE A 279 7.55 3.58 -17.50
N VAL A 280 8.53 4.46 -17.27
CA VAL A 280 9.05 5.42 -18.24
C VAL A 280 10.57 5.23 -18.38
N LYS A 281 11.12 5.43 -19.57
CA LYS A 281 12.57 5.26 -19.80
C LYS A 281 13.41 6.15 -18.88
N ASN A 282 14.50 5.58 -18.37
CA ASN A 282 15.52 6.26 -17.55
C ASN A 282 15.06 6.67 -16.14
N THR A 283 13.99 6.07 -15.60
CA THR A 283 13.53 6.26 -14.23
C THR A 283 13.65 4.97 -13.44
N VAL A 284 13.55 5.02 -12.12
CA VAL A 284 13.41 3.88 -11.24
C VAL A 284 12.04 4.01 -10.56
N ASP A 285 11.05 3.28 -11.07
CA ASP A 285 9.67 3.49 -10.69
C ASP A 285 9.15 2.36 -9.77
N VAL A 286 9.68 1.14 -9.93
CA VAL A 286 9.26 -0.04 -9.18
C VAL A 286 10.47 -0.76 -8.60
N LEU A 287 10.34 -1.17 -7.34
CA LEU A 287 11.29 -2.02 -6.62
C LEU A 287 10.69 -3.41 -6.47
N ALA A 288 11.47 -4.46 -6.73
CA ALA A 288 11.10 -5.84 -6.47
C ALA A 288 12.01 -6.46 -5.40
N PHE A 289 11.39 -7.23 -4.49
CA PHE A 289 12.07 -7.80 -3.31
C PHE A 289 12.16 -9.33 -3.35
N GLY A 290 11.41 -9.98 -4.24
CA GLY A 290 11.24 -11.45 -4.24
C GLY A 290 10.30 -11.90 -3.12
N GLY A 291 10.40 -13.16 -2.72
CA GLY A 291 9.59 -13.78 -1.69
C GLY A 291 9.71 -13.08 -0.33
N SER A 292 8.58 -12.84 0.32
CA SER A 292 8.54 -12.11 1.59
C SER A 292 7.28 -12.45 2.38
N ALA A 293 7.38 -12.52 3.71
CA ALA A 293 6.22 -12.60 4.58
C ALA A 293 5.25 -11.41 4.43
N ALA A 294 5.73 -10.29 3.86
CA ALA A 294 4.89 -9.14 3.54
C ALA A 294 4.13 -9.29 2.20
N ALA A 295 4.35 -10.37 1.42
CA ALA A 295 3.63 -10.62 0.17
C ALA A 295 2.27 -11.28 0.45
N GLN A 296 1.31 -10.50 0.98
CA GLN A 296 -0.02 -10.92 1.42
C GLN A 296 -1.07 -9.88 1.07
N GLU A 297 -2.33 -10.29 0.96
CA GLU A 297 -3.45 -9.35 0.97
C GLU A 297 -3.41 -8.49 2.24
N GLY A 298 -3.75 -7.22 2.10
CA GLY A 298 -3.65 -6.22 3.17
C GLY A 298 -2.31 -5.51 3.24
N SER A 299 -1.25 -6.03 2.58
CA SER A 299 0.07 -5.37 2.57
C SER A 299 0.13 -4.13 1.67
N SER A 300 -0.78 -4.00 0.71
CA SER A 300 -0.91 -2.80 -0.14
C SER A 300 -0.94 -1.53 0.69
N GLY A 301 -0.20 -0.51 0.29
CA GLY A 301 -0.03 0.75 1.02
C GLY A 301 1.01 0.70 2.15
N GLY A 302 1.56 -0.47 2.46
CA GLY A 302 2.68 -0.63 3.38
C GLY A 302 3.95 0.06 2.87
N GLY A 303 4.92 0.26 3.74
CA GLY A 303 6.12 1.03 3.46
C GLY A 303 7.38 0.19 3.28
N VAL A 304 8.28 0.74 2.48
CA VAL A 304 9.66 0.27 2.34
C VAL A 304 10.58 1.40 2.74
N ALA A 305 11.42 1.19 3.76
CA ALA A 305 12.35 2.20 4.28
C ALA A 305 13.80 1.79 4.06
N ASN A 306 14.67 2.78 3.90
CA ASN A 306 16.13 2.59 3.90
C ASN A 306 16.70 2.72 5.31
N ALA A 307 17.99 2.47 5.48
CA ALA A 307 18.68 2.60 6.75
C ALA A 307 18.87 4.04 7.26
N PHE A 308 18.54 5.04 6.42
CA PHE A 308 18.62 6.45 6.77
C PHE A 308 17.32 6.99 7.37
N GLY A 309 16.31 6.13 7.56
CA GLY A 309 15.01 6.53 8.08
C GLY A 309 14.16 7.27 7.06
N GLU A 310 14.30 6.96 5.77
CA GLU A 310 13.49 7.51 4.69
C GLU A 310 12.63 6.43 4.05
N LEU A 311 11.40 6.77 3.68
CA LEU A 311 10.49 5.92 2.95
C LEU A 311 10.89 5.93 1.46
N VAL A 312 11.43 4.84 0.96
CA VAL A 312 11.89 4.70 -0.43
C VAL A 312 10.81 4.19 -1.37
N GLY A 313 9.71 3.64 -0.82
CA GLY A 313 8.59 3.17 -1.64
C GLY A 313 7.39 2.73 -0.82
N THR A 314 6.26 2.53 -1.52
CA THR A 314 5.02 1.95 -0.97
C THR A 314 4.65 0.68 -1.71
N ILE A 315 4.28 -0.36 -0.96
CA ILE A 315 3.88 -1.66 -1.50
C ILE A 315 2.62 -1.47 -2.34
N THR A 316 2.61 -2.01 -3.56
CA THR A 316 1.47 -1.87 -4.47
C THR A 316 0.96 -3.20 -5.00
N THR A 317 1.85 -4.08 -5.46
CA THR A 317 1.47 -5.37 -6.03
C THR A 317 2.24 -6.51 -5.41
N SER A 318 1.58 -7.65 -5.28
CA SER A 318 2.21 -8.92 -4.96
C SER A 318 1.46 -10.06 -5.63
N THR A 319 2.16 -11.14 -5.95
CA THR A 319 1.46 -12.40 -6.19
C THR A 319 0.99 -12.93 -4.85
N ILE A 320 -0.28 -13.36 -4.78
CA ILE A 320 -0.89 -13.89 -3.56
C ILE A 320 -1.05 -15.42 -3.58
N GLU A 321 -0.68 -16.06 -4.69
CA GLU A 321 -0.71 -17.50 -4.87
C GLU A 321 0.59 -18.16 -4.41
N GLY A 322 0.49 -19.38 -3.89
CA GLY A 322 1.63 -20.15 -3.40
C GLY A 322 2.20 -19.68 -2.05
N PRO A 323 3.30 -20.29 -1.58
CA PRO A 323 4.00 -19.90 -0.37
C PRO A 323 4.59 -18.48 -0.45
N THR A 324 4.58 -17.74 0.66
CA THR A 324 5.00 -16.32 0.69
C THR A 324 6.48 -16.10 0.31
N ASP A 325 7.33 -17.08 0.53
CA ASP A 325 8.77 -17.07 0.17
C ASP A 325 9.04 -17.20 -1.34
N THR A 326 8.04 -17.63 -2.12
CA THR A 326 8.12 -17.73 -3.59
C THR A 326 7.37 -16.65 -4.33
N ARG A 327 6.59 -15.83 -3.62
CA ARG A 327 5.78 -14.75 -4.22
C ARG A 327 6.67 -13.59 -4.69
N SER A 328 6.18 -12.81 -5.66
CA SER A 328 6.76 -11.51 -5.95
C SER A 328 6.11 -10.43 -5.09
N LEU A 329 6.95 -9.56 -4.52
CA LEU A 329 6.51 -8.36 -3.80
C LEU A 329 7.15 -7.16 -4.48
N THR A 330 6.34 -6.16 -4.82
CA THR A 330 6.81 -4.93 -5.45
C THR A 330 6.29 -3.70 -4.73
N ALA A 331 7.04 -2.60 -4.88
CA ALA A 331 6.66 -1.29 -4.39
C ALA A 331 6.96 -0.22 -5.45
N ILE A 332 6.11 0.78 -5.57
CA ILE A 332 6.41 1.99 -6.34
C ILE A 332 7.31 2.90 -5.51
N THR A 333 8.27 3.55 -6.17
CA THR A 333 9.27 4.37 -5.47
C THR A 333 8.71 5.70 -5.02
N ALA A 334 9.28 6.26 -3.95
CA ALA A 334 8.97 7.61 -3.50
C ALA A 334 9.33 8.65 -4.56
N SER A 335 10.41 8.45 -5.33
CA SER A 335 10.80 9.33 -6.43
C SER A 335 9.78 9.32 -7.57
N TYR A 336 9.22 8.17 -7.93
CA TYR A 336 8.12 8.04 -8.89
C TYR A 336 6.88 8.81 -8.39
N ILE A 337 6.49 8.60 -7.14
CA ILE A 337 5.34 9.29 -6.52
C ILE A 337 5.52 10.82 -6.59
N ARG A 338 6.72 11.32 -6.26
CA ARG A 338 7.05 12.75 -6.35
C ARG A 338 6.94 13.28 -7.78
N ALA A 339 7.48 12.54 -8.74
CA ALA A 339 7.48 12.92 -10.16
C ALA A 339 6.07 12.93 -10.75
N GLU A 340 5.27 11.90 -10.48
CA GLU A 340 3.90 11.81 -10.98
C GLU A 340 2.99 12.86 -10.35
N TYR A 341 3.11 13.09 -9.03
CA TYR A 341 2.39 14.18 -8.38
C TYR A 341 2.70 15.53 -9.04
N ALA A 342 3.99 15.82 -9.27
CA ALA A 342 4.40 17.08 -9.89
C ALA A 342 3.94 17.18 -11.36
N THR A 343 3.95 16.08 -12.10
CA THR A 343 3.49 16.03 -13.49
C THR A 343 2.00 16.33 -13.60
N GLU A 344 1.19 15.77 -12.69
CA GLU A 344 -0.26 15.93 -12.72
C GLU A 344 -0.73 17.28 -12.16
N THR A 345 -0.11 17.74 -11.07
CA THR A 345 -0.57 18.95 -10.36
C THR A 345 0.16 20.22 -10.79
N GLY A 346 1.33 20.09 -11.43
CA GLY A 346 2.23 21.22 -11.71
C GLY A 346 3.03 21.68 -10.50
N GLU A 347 2.92 21.04 -9.34
CA GLU A 347 3.52 21.46 -8.08
C GLU A 347 4.31 20.31 -7.43
N ALA A 348 5.37 20.63 -6.70
CA ALA A 348 6.08 19.64 -5.90
C ALA A 348 5.21 19.14 -4.75
N ILE A 349 5.26 17.83 -4.45
CA ILE A 349 4.52 17.23 -3.33
C ILE A 349 4.87 17.88 -1.98
N ASP A 350 6.07 18.43 -1.85
CA ASP A 350 6.52 19.13 -0.64
C ASP A 350 5.70 20.40 -0.35
N LEU A 351 5.11 21.03 -1.37
CA LEU A 351 4.18 22.15 -1.19
C LEU A 351 2.88 21.67 -0.52
N LEU A 352 2.33 20.53 -0.97
CA LEU A 352 1.17 19.90 -0.32
C LEU A 352 1.50 19.52 1.13
N LEU A 353 2.66 18.88 1.34
CA LEU A 353 3.13 18.50 2.68
C LEU A 353 3.39 19.72 3.57
N GLY A 354 3.74 20.88 3.00
CA GLY A 354 3.94 22.14 3.72
C GLY A 354 2.64 22.82 4.20
N GLN A 355 1.50 22.50 3.58
CA GLN A 355 0.22 23.13 3.90
C GLN A 355 -0.42 22.58 5.18
N PRO A 356 -1.30 23.35 5.84
CA PRO A 356 -2.22 22.81 6.86
C PRO A 356 -3.15 21.76 6.24
N THR A 357 -3.29 20.61 6.91
CA THR A 357 -4.13 19.49 6.41
C THR A 357 -5.60 19.89 6.18
N SER A 358 -6.13 20.83 6.96
CA SER A 358 -7.50 21.36 6.78
C SER A 358 -7.68 22.04 5.43
N ILE A 359 -6.66 22.77 4.95
CA ILE A 359 -6.66 23.40 3.62
C ILE A 359 -6.62 22.34 2.53
N SER A 360 -5.71 21.37 2.63
CA SER A 360 -5.60 20.28 1.66
C SER A 360 -6.90 19.46 1.56
N ILE A 361 -7.54 19.15 2.70
CA ILE A 361 -8.83 18.46 2.74
C ILE A 361 -9.91 19.31 2.05
N SER A 362 -9.99 20.62 2.35
CA SER A 362 -11.00 21.50 1.76
C SER A 362 -10.84 21.67 0.26
N ASN A 363 -9.60 21.81 -0.22
CA ASN A 363 -9.29 21.92 -1.64
C ASN A 363 -9.64 20.62 -2.39
N PHE A 364 -9.29 19.46 -1.84
CA PHE A 364 -9.58 18.18 -2.48
C PHE A 364 -11.08 17.85 -2.45
N ALA A 365 -11.81 18.28 -1.43
CA ALA A 365 -13.25 18.07 -1.32
C ALA A 365 -14.03 18.62 -2.53
N GLN A 366 -13.52 19.67 -3.19
CA GLN A 366 -14.12 20.24 -4.40
C GLN A 366 -13.97 19.33 -5.63
N ARG A 367 -12.99 18.42 -5.64
CA ARG A 367 -12.75 17.45 -6.72
C ARG A 367 -13.51 16.14 -6.55
N ILE A 368 -14.03 15.85 -5.33
CA ILE A 368 -14.68 14.57 -5.03
C ILE A 368 -15.82 14.27 -6.01
N PRO A 369 -16.76 15.19 -6.33
CA PRO A 369 -17.86 14.88 -7.25
C PRO A 369 -17.40 14.46 -8.65
N GLU A 370 -16.33 15.07 -9.17
CA GLU A 370 -15.73 14.70 -10.45
C GLU A 370 -15.16 13.28 -10.40
N LEU A 371 -14.39 12.96 -9.34
CA LEU A 371 -13.75 11.66 -9.17
C LEU A 371 -14.78 10.55 -8.92
N GLU A 372 -15.84 10.82 -8.19
CA GLU A 372 -16.99 9.91 -8.02
C GLU A 372 -17.70 9.64 -9.35
N ALA A 373 -17.84 10.65 -10.21
CA ALA A 373 -18.42 10.47 -11.53
C ALA A 373 -17.58 9.50 -12.39
N ILE A 374 -16.25 9.57 -12.32
CA ILE A 374 -15.34 8.63 -13.00
C ILE A 374 -15.61 7.21 -12.51
N ILE A 375 -15.65 7.00 -11.18
CA ILE A 375 -15.92 5.68 -10.58
C ILE A 375 -17.29 5.17 -11.06
N THR A 376 -18.32 6.00 -10.98
CA THR A 376 -19.69 5.63 -11.32
C THR A 376 -19.81 5.24 -12.81
N ALA A 377 -19.14 5.97 -13.70
CA ALA A 377 -19.13 5.67 -15.12
C ALA A 377 -18.43 4.33 -15.46
N GLN A 378 -17.49 3.92 -14.63
CA GLN A 378 -16.77 2.65 -14.79
C GLN A 378 -17.54 1.44 -14.23
N LEU A 379 -18.49 1.66 -13.32
CA LEU A 379 -19.26 0.61 -12.63
C LEU A 379 -20.59 0.30 -13.34
N ASN A 380 -21.06 1.18 -14.24
CA ASN A 380 -22.23 1.00 -15.08
C ASN A 380 -21.83 0.36 -16.41
#